data_ab99a8939ec5142027fe5190dd00af12
#
_entry.id   ab99a8939ec5142027fe5190dd00af12
#
_cell.length_a   1.000
_cell.length_b   1.000
_cell.length_c   1.000
_cell.angle_alpha   90.00
_cell.angle_beta   90.00
_cell.angle_gamma   90.00
#
_symmetry.space_group_name_H-M   'P 1'
#
loop_
_entity.id
_entity.type
_entity.pdbx_description
1 polymer ?
#
loop_
_entity_poly.entity_id
_entity_poly.type
_entity_poly.pdbx_seq_one_letter_code
_entity_poly.pdbx_strand_id
1 'polypeptide(L)'
;MIELKVQTVTVDIGGNFTVLLVDKEKEKMVLPIVIGALEAHNIVMPIQGATPPRPMTPDLLKTAIEKLGGVPEKVVITGIQGNAYYAEIHINQNGSSIVLDSRPSDAIALAVRCDIPIFMNKWLVEFTYDISDIKF
;
A
#
# COMPACT_ATOMS: atom_id res chain seq x y z
N MET A 1 5.81 -1.33 15.09
CA MET A 1 5.53 -1.44 13.65
C MET A 1 6.75 -1.05 12.84
N ILE A 2 6.86 -1.58 11.63
CA ILE A 2 7.97 -1.28 10.73
C ILE A 2 7.43 -0.45 9.57
N GLU A 3 8.04 0.71 9.31
CA GLU A 3 7.66 1.54 8.18
C GLU A 3 8.21 0.97 6.89
N LEU A 4 7.34 0.94 5.86
CA LEU A 4 7.64 0.43 4.53
C LEU A 4 7.49 1.53 3.50
N LYS A 5 8.11 1.32 2.35
CA LYS A 5 7.86 2.10 1.14
C LYS A 5 7.68 1.17 -0.04
N VAL A 6 7.04 1.65 -1.09
CA VAL A 6 6.92 0.89 -2.34
C VAL A 6 8.28 0.89 -3.03
N GLN A 7 8.87 -0.28 -3.19
CA GLN A 7 10.12 -0.43 -3.94
C GLN A 7 9.83 -0.45 -5.44
N THR A 8 8.94 -1.34 -5.86
CA THR A 8 8.53 -1.47 -7.25
C THR A 8 7.31 -2.38 -7.35
N VAL A 9 6.74 -2.45 -8.53
CA VAL A 9 5.74 -3.45 -8.90
C VAL A 9 6.33 -4.29 -10.01
N THR A 10 6.30 -5.62 -9.85
CA THR A 10 6.83 -6.57 -10.83
C THR A 10 5.69 -7.33 -11.49
N VAL A 11 5.95 -7.83 -12.69
CA VAL A 11 5.05 -8.72 -13.40
C VAL A 11 5.84 -9.97 -13.80
N ASP A 12 5.29 -11.16 -13.54
CA ASP A 12 5.94 -12.41 -13.93
C ASP A 12 5.52 -12.83 -15.34
N ILE A 13 6.08 -13.94 -15.82
CA ILE A 13 5.80 -14.47 -17.17
C ILE A 13 4.32 -14.86 -17.31
N GLY A 14 3.68 -15.27 -16.22
CA GLY A 14 2.26 -15.63 -16.21
C GLY A 14 1.32 -14.44 -16.17
N GLY A 15 1.84 -13.21 -16.10
CA GLY A 15 1.02 -12.00 -16.02
C GLY A 15 0.57 -11.67 -14.61
N ASN A 16 1.16 -12.25 -13.57
CA ASN A 16 0.85 -11.93 -12.19
C ASN A 16 1.66 -10.73 -11.71
N PHE A 17 0.97 -9.79 -11.07
CA PHE A 17 1.59 -8.59 -10.53
C PHE A 17 1.88 -8.75 -9.05
N THR A 18 3.02 -8.22 -8.61
CA THR A 18 3.42 -8.23 -7.20
C THR A 18 3.94 -6.85 -6.85
N VAL A 19 3.38 -6.24 -5.79
CA VAL A 19 3.97 -5.04 -5.21
C VAL A 19 5.02 -5.48 -4.19
N LEU A 20 6.21 -4.88 -4.30
CA LEU A 20 7.32 -5.13 -3.38
C LEU A 20 7.45 -3.93 -2.45
N LEU A 21 7.20 -4.17 -1.16
CA LEU A 21 7.35 -3.17 -0.11
C LEU A 21 8.67 -3.46 0.61
N VAL A 22 9.46 -2.43 0.83
CA VAL A 22 10.76 -2.57 1.50
C VAL A 22 10.77 -1.73 2.78
N ASP A 23 11.45 -2.21 3.82
CA ASP A 23 11.60 -1.43 5.03
C ASP A 23 12.34 -0.12 4.72
N LYS A 24 11.73 0.99 5.14
CA LYS A 24 12.19 2.33 4.76
C LYS A 24 13.55 2.67 5.36
N GLU A 25 13.83 2.16 6.56
CA GLU A 25 15.04 2.52 7.30
C GLU A 25 16.29 1.88 6.71
N LYS A 26 16.28 0.55 6.51
CA LYS A 26 17.47 -0.22 6.12
C LYS A 26 17.44 -0.70 4.68
N GLU A 27 16.28 -0.74 4.07
CA GLU A 27 16.04 -1.22 2.71
C GLU A 27 16.59 -2.64 2.49
N LYS A 28 16.38 -3.52 3.47
CA LYS A 28 16.85 -4.90 3.45
C LYS A 28 15.75 -5.94 3.36
N MET A 29 14.61 -5.69 4.02
CA MET A 29 13.50 -6.64 4.06
C MET A 29 12.45 -6.26 3.05
N VAL A 30 12.01 -7.22 2.24
CA VAL A 30 10.97 -7.02 1.24
C VAL A 30 9.75 -7.85 1.58
N LEU A 31 8.59 -7.20 1.67
CA LEU A 31 7.30 -7.87 1.78
C LEU A 31 6.64 -7.86 0.40
N PRO A 32 6.56 -9.03 -0.27
CA PRO A 32 5.87 -9.11 -1.56
C PRO A 32 4.39 -9.39 -1.35
N ILE A 33 3.54 -8.66 -2.06
CA ILE A 33 2.08 -8.88 -2.03
C ILE A 33 1.59 -8.99 -3.46
N VAL A 34 0.97 -10.13 -3.77
CA VAL A 34 0.37 -10.36 -5.10
C VAL A 34 -0.91 -9.54 -5.22
N ILE A 35 -1.05 -8.82 -6.32
CA ILE A 35 -2.16 -7.91 -6.58
C ILE A 35 -2.68 -8.10 -8.00
N GLY A 36 -3.84 -7.53 -8.30
CA GLY A 36 -4.39 -7.55 -9.66
C GLY A 36 -3.75 -6.50 -10.57
N ALA A 37 -4.00 -6.63 -11.87
CA ALA A 37 -3.46 -5.71 -12.88
C ALA A 37 -3.95 -4.27 -12.67
N LEU A 38 -5.25 -4.09 -12.39
CA LEU A 38 -5.82 -2.76 -12.13
C LEU A 38 -5.25 -2.17 -10.86
N GLU A 39 -5.12 -2.98 -9.81
CA GLU A 39 -4.52 -2.55 -8.53
C GLU A 39 -3.06 -2.11 -8.72
N ALA A 40 -2.29 -2.86 -9.51
CA ALA A 40 -0.92 -2.50 -9.86
C ALA A 40 -0.86 -1.15 -10.57
N HIS A 41 -1.74 -0.93 -11.55
CA HIS A 41 -1.83 0.31 -12.29
C HIS A 41 -2.15 1.49 -11.34
N ASN A 42 -3.08 1.31 -10.43
CA ASN A 42 -3.48 2.33 -9.46
C ASN A 42 -2.35 2.71 -8.48
N ILE A 43 -1.41 1.81 -8.23
CA ILE A 43 -0.25 2.10 -7.39
C ILE A 43 0.84 2.81 -8.21
N VAL A 44 1.10 2.33 -9.42
CA VAL A 44 2.22 2.79 -10.24
C VAL A 44 1.98 4.20 -10.80
N MET A 45 0.76 4.52 -11.23
CA MET A 45 0.46 5.81 -11.84
C MET A 45 0.91 7.01 -11.02
N PRO A 46 0.53 7.16 -9.74
CA PRO A 46 0.95 8.33 -8.97
C PRO A 46 2.45 8.34 -8.70
N ILE A 47 3.08 7.17 -8.57
CA ILE A 47 4.54 7.07 -8.36
C ILE A 47 5.29 7.57 -9.59
N GLN A 48 4.76 7.31 -10.79
CA GLN A 48 5.34 7.78 -12.05
C GLN A 48 4.97 9.23 -12.39
N GLY A 49 4.17 9.89 -11.54
CA GLY A 49 3.70 11.25 -11.79
C GLY A 49 2.66 11.35 -12.90
N ALA A 50 2.06 10.24 -13.29
CA ALA A 50 1.03 10.24 -14.32
C ALA A 50 -0.32 10.69 -13.74
N THR A 51 -1.02 11.55 -14.48
CA THR A 51 -2.36 12.03 -14.09
C THR A 51 -3.38 11.51 -15.09
N PRO A 52 -4.36 10.73 -14.65
CA PRO A 52 -5.41 10.26 -15.55
C PRO A 52 -6.36 11.40 -15.94
N PRO A 53 -7.04 11.32 -17.10
CA PRO A 53 -7.98 12.37 -17.53
C PRO A 53 -9.20 12.47 -16.61
N ARG A 54 -9.56 11.39 -15.93
CA ARG A 54 -10.64 11.37 -14.94
C ARG A 54 -10.15 10.64 -13.69
N PRO A 55 -10.70 10.99 -12.49
CA PRO A 55 -10.28 10.33 -11.25
C PRO A 55 -10.49 8.82 -11.33
N MET A 56 -9.45 8.09 -10.92
CA MET A 56 -9.54 6.64 -10.68
C MET A 56 -10.16 6.41 -9.30
N THR A 57 -10.56 5.17 -9.01
CA THR A 57 -11.20 4.86 -7.71
C THR A 57 -10.38 5.32 -6.51
N PRO A 58 -9.05 5.12 -6.43
CA PRO A 58 -8.28 5.64 -5.30
C PRO A 58 -8.23 7.17 -5.23
N ASP A 59 -8.28 7.87 -6.37
CA ASP A 59 -8.36 9.32 -6.38
C ASP A 59 -9.69 9.79 -5.80
N LEU A 60 -10.77 9.11 -6.18
CA LEU A 60 -12.10 9.37 -5.66
C LEU A 60 -12.16 9.10 -4.15
N LEU A 61 -11.56 8.01 -3.70
CA LEU A 61 -11.51 7.67 -2.27
C LEU A 61 -10.83 8.79 -1.48
N LYS A 62 -9.67 9.26 -1.94
CA LYS A 62 -8.96 10.38 -1.32
C LYS A 62 -9.85 11.61 -1.24
N THR A 63 -10.46 11.98 -2.36
CA THR A 63 -11.34 13.16 -2.44
C THR A 63 -12.53 13.01 -1.49
N ALA A 64 -13.16 11.84 -1.45
CA ALA A 64 -14.31 11.59 -0.59
C ALA A 64 -13.94 11.74 0.90
N ILE A 65 -12.81 11.16 1.31
CA ILE A 65 -12.34 11.27 2.69
C ILE A 65 -12.12 12.74 3.06
N GLU A 66 -11.41 13.49 2.19
CA GLU A 66 -11.09 14.89 2.44
C GLU A 66 -12.32 15.78 2.45
N LYS A 67 -13.24 15.58 1.51
CA LYS A 67 -14.48 16.35 1.42
C LYS A 67 -15.40 16.11 2.63
N LEU A 68 -15.34 14.96 3.23
CA LEU A 68 -16.10 14.62 4.44
C LEU A 68 -15.37 15.01 5.73
N GLY A 69 -14.28 15.76 5.62
CA GLY A 69 -13.56 16.28 6.78
C GLY A 69 -12.55 15.32 7.39
N GLY A 70 -12.22 14.24 6.70
CA GLY A 70 -11.21 13.30 7.15
C GLY A 70 -9.81 13.66 6.67
N VAL A 71 -8.81 13.30 7.49
CA VAL A 71 -7.39 13.43 7.14
C VAL A 71 -6.77 12.04 7.24
N PRO A 72 -6.41 11.41 6.11
CA PRO A 72 -5.70 10.14 6.15
C PRO A 72 -4.34 10.32 6.84
N GLU A 73 -4.01 9.44 7.77
CA GLU A 73 -2.79 9.59 8.57
C GLU A 73 -1.73 8.53 8.27
N LYS A 74 -2.17 7.29 8.10
CA LYS A 74 -1.27 6.16 7.82
C LYS A 74 -2.08 4.96 7.33
N VAL A 75 -1.38 4.01 6.73
CA VAL A 75 -1.94 2.69 6.46
C VAL A 75 -1.07 1.63 7.14
N VAL A 76 -1.67 0.54 7.56
CA VAL A 76 -0.99 -0.53 8.28
C VAL A 76 -1.35 -1.87 7.65
N ILE A 77 -0.34 -2.63 7.24
CA ILE A 77 -0.53 -4.04 6.87
C ILE A 77 -0.54 -4.81 8.19
N THR A 78 -1.70 -5.33 8.55
CA THR A 78 -1.93 -5.86 9.90
C THR A 78 -1.66 -7.34 10.02
N GLY A 79 -1.89 -8.11 8.96
CA GLY A 79 -1.76 -9.55 9.04
C GLY A 79 -2.00 -10.25 7.72
N ILE A 80 -1.91 -11.57 7.80
CA ILE A 80 -2.22 -12.46 6.69
C ILE A 80 -3.02 -13.63 7.25
N GLN A 81 -4.03 -14.05 6.50
CA GLN A 81 -4.82 -15.22 6.81
C GLN A 81 -5.07 -15.98 5.51
N GLY A 82 -4.65 -17.26 5.48
CA GLY A 82 -4.56 -17.97 4.22
C GLY A 82 -3.52 -17.28 3.34
N ASN A 83 -3.90 -16.92 2.11
CA ASN A 83 -3.03 -16.17 1.20
C ASN A 83 -3.45 -14.70 1.08
N ALA A 84 -4.34 -14.22 1.95
CA ALA A 84 -4.88 -12.87 1.89
C ALA A 84 -4.28 -12.00 2.98
N TYR A 85 -3.61 -10.92 2.57
CA TYR A 85 -3.16 -9.88 3.49
C TYR A 85 -4.29 -8.95 3.86
N TYR A 86 -4.23 -8.44 5.08
CA TYR A 86 -5.20 -7.48 5.64
C TYR A 86 -4.50 -6.15 5.89
N ALA A 87 -5.23 -5.07 5.68
CA ALA A 87 -4.72 -3.73 5.92
C ALA A 87 -5.77 -2.85 6.57
N GLU A 88 -5.30 -1.77 7.18
CA GLU A 88 -6.13 -0.74 7.78
C GLU A 88 -5.71 0.63 7.26
N ILE A 89 -6.71 1.47 7.02
CA ILE A 89 -6.51 2.89 6.73
C ILE A 89 -6.92 3.66 7.98
N HIS A 90 -6.00 4.45 8.52
CA HIS A 90 -6.22 5.26 9.71
C HIS A 90 -6.49 6.70 9.30
N ILE A 91 -7.64 7.23 9.72
CA ILE A 91 -8.13 8.55 9.36
C ILE A 91 -8.45 9.31 10.64
N ASN A 92 -8.09 10.60 10.67
CA ASN A 92 -8.52 11.52 11.72
C ASN A 92 -9.65 12.38 11.18
N GLN A 93 -10.77 12.41 11.87
CA GLN A 93 -11.88 13.29 11.54
C GLN A 93 -12.25 14.09 12.78
N ASN A 94 -11.91 15.37 12.80
CA ASN A 94 -12.20 16.29 13.92
C ASN A 94 -11.73 15.74 15.28
N GLY A 95 -10.55 15.13 15.31
CA GLY A 95 -9.98 14.53 16.52
C GLY A 95 -10.42 13.11 16.82
N SER A 96 -11.38 12.57 16.06
CA SER A 96 -11.81 11.18 16.19
C SER A 96 -10.99 10.29 15.28
N SER A 97 -10.50 9.17 15.82
CA SER A 97 -9.78 8.17 15.02
C SER A 97 -10.78 7.22 14.36
N ILE A 98 -10.67 7.09 13.04
CA ILE A 98 -11.48 6.18 12.25
C ILE A 98 -10.53 5.19 11.60
N VAL A 99 -10.83 3.90 11.70
CA VAL A 99 -10.04 2.83 11.10
C VAL A 99 -10.91 2.07 10.11
N LEU A 100 -10.47 2.03 8.85
CA LEU A 100 -11.17 1.31 7.79
C LEU A 100 -10.44 0.01 7.50
N ASP A 101 -11.19 -1.08 7.42
CA ASP A 101 -10.67 -2.33 6.88
C ASP A 101 -10.47 -2.18 5.37
N SER A 102 -9.36 -2.69 4.84
CA SER A 102 -8.98 -2.49 3.46
C SER A 102 -8.15 -3.64 2.92
N ARG A 103 -8.26 -3.88 1.62
CA ARG A 103 -7.24 -4.68 0.94
C ARG A 103 -5.93 -3.89 0.95
N PRO A 104 -4.77 -4.56 1.07
CA PRO A 104 -3.48 -3.86 1.02
C PRO A 104 -3.29 -3.02 -0.24
N SER A 105 -3.72 -3.52 -1.41
CA SER A 105 -3.59 -2.79 -2.67
C SER A 105 -4.30 -1.44 -2.65
N ASP A 106 -5.51 -1.39 -2.08
CA ASP A 106 -6.28 -0.14 -1.97
C ASP A 106 -5.65 0.82 -0.97
N ALA A 107 -5.18 0.29 0.16
CA ALA A 107 -4.50 1.09 1.19
C ALA A 107 -3.21 1.70 0.65
N ILE A 108 -2.41 0.93 -0.07
CA ILE A 108 -1.15 1.41 -0.68
C ILE A 108 -1.46 2.46 -1.74
N ALA A 109 -2.45 2.22 -2.61
CA ALA A 109 -2.84 3.18 -3.64
C ALA A 109 -3.27 4.52 -3.04
N LEU A 110 -3.98 4.49 -1.92
CA LEU A 110 -4.35 5.70 -1.19
C LEU A 110 -3.11 6.36 -0.57
N ALA A 111 -2.24 5.57 0.07
CA ALA A 111 -1.06 6.09 0.76
C ALA A 111 -0.13 6.85 -0.19
N VAL A 112 0.11 6.34 -1.40
CA VAL A 112 0.99 7.00 -2.37
C VAL A 112 0.37 8.30 -2.91
N ARG A 113 -0.96 8.42 -2.88
CA ARG A 113 -1.66 9.65 -3.29
C ARG A 113 -1.68 10.70 -2.19
N CYS A 114 -1.73 10.27 -0.94
CA CYS A 114 -1.82 11.16 0.22
C CYS A 114 -0.45 11.48 0.81
N ASP A 115 0.59 10.82 0.34
CA ASP A 115 1.95 10.93 0.89
C ASP A 115 1.98 10.64 2.39
N ILE A 116 1.31 9.58 2.79
CA ILE A 116 1.26 9.11 4.17
C ILE A 116 2.03 7.81 4.33
N PRO A 117 2.53 7.52 5.54
CA PRO A 117 3.36 6.34 5.75
C PRO A 117 2.60 5.04 5.68
N ILE A 118 3.30 4.00 5.25
CA ILE A 118 2.85 2.61 5.21
C ILE A 118 3.63 1.86 6.27
N PHE A 119 2.93 1.11 7.12
CA PHE A 119 3.54 0.29 8.16
C PHE A 119 3.12 -1.16 8.01
N MET A 120 3.92 -2.07 8.57
CA MET A 120 3.48 -3.44 8.83
C MET A 120 3.67 -3.79 10.30
N ASN A 121 2.83 -4.69 10.81
CA ASN A 121 3.04 -5.27 12.13
C ASN A 121 4.31 -6.12 12.14
N LYS A 122 5.06 -6.06 13.23
CA LYS A 122 6.37 -6.74 13.35
C LYS A 122 6.31 -8.23 13.09
N TRP A 123 5.22 -8.88 13.44
CA TRP A 123 5.13 -10.34 13.26
C TRP A 123 5.14 -10.75 11.80
N LEU A 124 4.87 -9.83 10.87
CA LEU A 124 4.91 -10.10 9.43
C LEU A 124 6.33 -10.22 8.89
N VAL A 125 7.35 -9.94 9.69
CA VAL A 125 8.76 -10.11 9.30
C VAL A 125 9.04 -11.52 8.81
N GLU A 126 8.39 -12.53 9.39
CA GLU A 126 8.56 -13.92 8.96
C GLU A 126 8.13 -14.18 7.51
N PHE A 127 7.35 -13.28 6.92
CA PHE A 127 6.91 -13.35 5.52
C PHE A 127 7.74 -12.49 4.58
N THR A 128 8.76 -11.82 5.09
CA THR A 128 9.65 -11.00 4.28
C THR A 128 10.83 -11.81 3.75
N TYR A 129 11.45 -11.27 2.70
CA TYR A 129 12.65 -11.82 2.09
C TYR A 129 13.76 -10.77 2.20
N ASP A 130 15.02 -11.23 2.20
CA ASP A 130 16.15 -10.31 2.07
C ASP A 130 16.17 -9.77 0.64
N ILE A 131 16.39 -8.47 0.49
CA ILE A 131 16.37 -7.84 -0.84
C ILE A 131 17.43 -8.43 -1.77
N SER A 132 18.54 -8.93 -1.22
CA SER A 132 19.60 -9.58 -2.01
C SER A 132 19.15 -10.90 -2.64
N ASP A 133 18.09 -11.51 -2.11
CA ASP A 133 17.55 -12.78 -2.62
C ASP A 133 16.49 -12.57 -3.71
N ILE A 134 16.14 -11.32 -3.99
CA ILE A 134 15.11 -11.00 -4.99
C ILE A 134 15.78 -10.55 -6.27
N LYS A 135 15.41 -11.18 -7.38
CA LYS A 135 15.87 -10.80 -8.71
C LYS A 135 14.83 -9.89 -9.37
N PHE A 136 15.29 -8.72 -9.70
CA PHE A 136 14.47 -7.73 -10.41
C PHE A 136 14.61 -7.87 -11.93
#